data_da522e18b8a6c22b64c480bf88d35a47
#
_entry.id   da522e18b8a6c22b64c480bf88d35a47
#
_cell.length_a   1.000
_cell.length_b   1.000
_cell.length_c   1.000
_cell.angle_alpha   90.00
_cell.angle_beta   90.00
_cell.angle_gamma   90.00
#
_symmetry.space_group_name_H-M   'P 1'
#
loop_
_entity.id
_entity.type
_entity.pdbx_description
1 polymer ?
#
loop_
_entity_poly.entity_id
_entity_poly.type
_entity_poly.pdbx_seq_one_letter_code
_entity_poly.pdbx_strand_id
1 'polypeptide(L)'
;FKTLVARGEKQGYLVFCIPVCCELDLKKAAKAAKDKKVELIAVRELLPLTGYIRGGCSPIGMKKHFPTFIDETAILYDEIGVSAGQRGAQVLLNPDALCEYVGAEFCDLTV
;
A
#
# COMPACT_ATOMS: atom_id res chain seq x y z
N PHE A 1 9.59 2.49 -1.22
CA PHE A 1 8.13 2.42 -1.48
C PHE A 1 7.35 3.14 -0.39
N LYS A 2 6.23 3.72 -0.75
CA LYS A 2 5.29 4.35 0.18
C LYS A 2 4.00 3.53 0.21
N THR A 3 3.33 3.57 1.37
CA THR A 3 2.08 2.84 1.58
C THR A 3 0.92 3.81 1.63
N LEU A 4 -0.03 3.62 0.74
CA LEU A 4 -1.22 4.45 0.63
C LEU A 4 -2.46 3.63 0.98
N VAL A 5 -3.41 4.28 1.65
CA VAL A 5 -4.69 3.65 1.98
C VAL A 5 -5.78 4.34 1.17
N ALA A 6 -6.63 3.54 0.58
CA ALA A 6 -7.72 4.00 -0.27
C ALA A 6 -9.01 3.31 0.14
N ARG A 7 -10.11 3.80 -0.40
CA ARG A 7 -11.43 3.19 -0.22
C ARG A 7 -12.04 2.93 -1.58
N GLY A 8 -12.42 1.67 -1.80
CA GLY A 8 -13.19 1.27 -2.95
C GLY A 8 -14.68 1.44 -2.71
N GLU A 9 -15.43 1.65 -3.76
CA GLU A 9 -16.88 1.77 -3.69
C GLU A 9 -17.54 0.47 -3.19
N LYS A 10 -16.99 -0.68 -3.61
CA LYS A 10 -17.53 -2.01 -3.25
C LYS A 10 -16.66 -2.74 -2.24
N GLN A 11 -15.33 -2.65 -2.40
CA GLN A 11 -14.39 -3.48 -1.65
C GLN A 11 -14.01 -2.93 -0.28
N GLY A 12 -14.42 -1.71 0.03
CA GLY A 12 -14.01 -1.07 1.28
C GLY A 12 -12.58 -0.59 1.24
N TYR A 13 -11.89 -0.67 2.37
CA TYR A 13 -10.53 -0.15 2.49
C TYR A 13 -9.49 -1.06 1.83
N LEU A 14 -8.54 -0.44 1.16
CA LEU A 14 -7.51 -1.09 0.35
C LEU A 14 -6.16 -0.44 0.63
N VAL A 15 -5.09 -1.23 0.51
CA VAL A 15 -3.72 -0.75 0.75
C VAL A 15 -2.90 -0.92 -0.52
N PHE A 16 -2.18 0.13 -0.90
CA PHE A 16 -1.33 0.13 -2.08
C PHE A 16 0.08 0.58 -1.73
N CYS A 17 1.07 -0.21 -2.11
CA CYS A 17 2.49 0.11 -1.94
C CYS A 17 3.08 0.41 -3.31
N ILE A 18 3.60 1.63 -3.49
CA ILE A 18 4.16 2.09 -4.76
C ILE A 18 5.50 2.79 -4.53
N PRO A 19 6.35 2.92 -5.56
CA PRO A 19 7.58 3.69 -5.43
C PRO A 19 7.29 5.12 -4.97
N VAL A 20 8.15 5.64 -4.10
CA VAL A 20 7.97 6.97 -3.51
C VAL A 20 7.87 8.07 -4.57
N CYS A 21 8.62 7.95 -5.66
CA CYS A 21 8.64 8.93 -6.75
C CYS A 21 7.43 8.87 -7.69
N CYS A 22 6.56 7.88 -7.52
CA CYS A 22 5.42 7.66 -8.40
C CYS A 22 4.11 8.07 -7.75
N GLU A 23 3.06 8.17 -8.56
CA GLU A 23 1.71 8.42 -8.09
C GLU A 23 0.83 7.20 -8.38
N LEU A 24 -0.09 6.93 -7.48
CA LEU A 24 -1.09 5.88 -7.67
C LEU A 24 -2.05 6.28 -8.79
N ASP A 25 -2.17 5.40 -9.78
CA ASP A 25 -3.21 5.54 -10.80
C ASP A 25 -4.50 4.93 -10.25
N LEU A 26 -5.49 5.78 -9.96
CA LEU A 26 -6.72 5.32 -9.32
C LEU A 26 -7.54 4.37 -10.20
N LYS A 27 -7.43 4.46 -11.51
CA LYS A 27 -8.09 3.51 -12.41
C LYS A 27 -7.42 2.15 -12.37
N LYS A 28 -6.09 2.12 -12.34
CA LYS A 28 -5.33 0.87 -12.20
C LYS A 28 -5.60 0.24 -10.82
N ALA A 29 -5.67 1.06 -9.79
CA ALA A 29 -6.01 0.60 -8.44
C ALA A 29 -7.40 -0.05 -8.40
N ALA A 30 -8.38 0.57 -9.01
CA ALA A 30 -9.73 0.02 -9.11
C ALA A 30 -9.74 -1.32 -9.86
N LYS A 31 -9.01 -1.39 -10.97
CA LYS A 31 -8.89 -2.63 -11.75
C LYS A 31 -8.24 -3.74 -10.93
N ALA A 32 -7.16 -3.43 -10.22
CA ALA A 32 -6.47 -4.41 -9.37
C ALA A 32 -7.39 -4.94 -8.27
N ALA A 33 -8.16 -4.07 -7.64
CA ALA A 33 -9.07 -4.42 -6.55
C ALA A 33 -10.40 -4.98 -7.05
N LYS A 34 -10.62 -5.03 -8.36
CA LYS A 34 -11.88 -5.46 -8.97
C LYS A 34 -13.05 -4.62 -8.47
N ASP A 35 -12.83 -3.30 -8.42
CA ASP A 35 -13.80 -2.32 -7.97
C ASP A 35 -14.11 -1.33 -9.10
N LYS A 36 -15.23 -0.64 -8.99
CA LYS A 36 -15.61 0.38 -9.97
C LYS A 36 -14.83 1.67 -9.79
N LYS A 37 -14.59 2.06 -8.55
CA LYS A 37 -13.96 3.32 -8.21
C LYS A 37 -13.17 3.19 -6.91
N VAL A 38 -11.99 3.79 -6.90
CA VAL A 38 -11.11 3.84 -5.73
C VAL A 38 -10.68 5.29 -5.50
N GLU A 39 -10.72 5.73 -4.25
CA GLU A 39 -10.26 7.05 -3.83
C GLU A 39 -9.33 6.93 -2.64
N LEU A 40 -8.33 7.79 -2.57
CA LEU A 40 -7.48 7.86 -1.38
C LEU A 40 -8.32 8.37 -0.21
N ILE A 41 -8.08 7.82 0.99
CA ILE A 41 -8.77 8.30 2.19
C ILE A 41 -8.21 9.64 2.64
N ALA A 42 -8.99 10.37 3.44
CA ALA A 42 -8.49 11.59 4.06
C ALA A 42 -7.43 11.27 5.10
N VAL A 43 -6.44 12.16 5.26
CA VAL A 43 -5.33 11.95 6.21
C VAL A 43 -5.85 11.70 7.63
N ARG A 44 -6.93 12.38 8.05
CA ARG A 44 -7.51 12.22 9.39
C ARG A 44 -8.06 10.81 9.66
N GLU A 45 -8.35 10.04 8.61
CA GLU A 45 -8.86 8.69 8.75
C GLU A 45 -7.76 7.65 8.98
N LEU A 46 -6.51 8.01 8.65
CA LEU A 46 -5.41 7.05 8.60
C LEU A 46 -5.09 6.44 9.97
N LEU A 47 -4.89 7.29 10.98
CA LEU A 47 -4.50 6.82 12.31
C LEU A 47 -5.55 5.92 12.96
N PRO A 48 -6.83 6.32 13.03
CA PRO A 48 -7.83 5.43 13.65
C PRO A 48 -8.01 4.13 12.88
N LEU A 49 -7.81 4.14 11.57
CA LEU A 49 -8.00 2.96 10.73
C LEU A 49 -6.82 2.00 10.77
N THR A 50 -5.59 2.50 10.69
CA THR A 50 -4.40 1.67 10.54
C THR A 50 -3.50 1.61 11.77
N GLY A 51 -3.56 2.59 12.64
CA GLY A 51 -2.62 2.76 13.74
C GLY A 51 -1.38 3.56 13.36
N TYR A 52 -1.27 4.00 12.11
CA TYR A 52 -0.12 4.73 11.61
C TYR A 52 -0.49 6.15 11.21
N ILE A 53 0.50 7.05 11.24
CA ILE A 53 0.35 8.43 10.77
C ILE A 53 0.90 8.57 9.36
N ARG A 54 0.52 9.65 8.67
CA ARG A 54 1.06 9.98 7.36
C ARG A 54 2.59 10.09 7.41
N GLY A 55 3.26 9.45 6.46
CA GLY A 55 4.72 9.39 6.41
C GLY A 55 5.32 8.25 7.23
N GLY A 56 4.51 7.59 8.05
CA GLY A 56 4.92 6.42 8.84
C GLY A 56 4.05 5.20 8.60
N CYS A 57 3.18 5.24 7.59
CA CYS A 57 2.28 4.11 7.32
C CYS A 57 3.05 2.93 6.72
N SER A 58 2.93 1.78 7.37
CA SER A 58 3.55 0.52 6.94
C SER A 58 2.48 -0.46 6.45
N PRO A 59 2.79 -1.30 5.45
CA PRO A 59 1.88 -2.38 5.06
C PRO A 59 1.85 -3.51 6.08
N ILE A 60 2.78 -3.49 7.05
CA ILE A 60 2.91 -4.52 8.08
C ILE A 60 2.31 -4.00 9.39
N GLY A 61 1.58 -4.85 10.09
CA GLY A 61 1.13 -4.55 11.44
C GLY A 61 0.01 -3.52 11.56
N MET A 62 -0.78 -3.32 10.53
CA MET A 62 -1.99 -2.50 10.64
C MET A 62 -2.97 -3.09 11.64
N LYS A 63 -3.77 -2.24 12.28
CA LYS A 63 -4.79 -2.67 13.26
C LYS A 63 -5.73 -3.73 12.71
N LYS A 64 -6.06 -3.63 11.41
CA LYS A 64 -6.87 -4.62 10.69
C LYS A 64 -6.17 -5.01 9.43
N HIS A 65 -6.43 -6.22 8.96
CA HIS A 65 -5.93 -6.68 7.67
C HIS A 65 -6.85 -6.15 6.57
N PHE A 66 -6.25 -5.45 5.60
CA PHE A 66 -6.94 -4.99 4.39
C PHE A 66 -6.32 -5.62 3.17
N PRO A 67 -7.07 -5.83 2.09
CA PRO A 67 -6.50 -6.26 0.82
C PRO A 67 -5.36 -5.32 0.43
N THR A 68 -4.21 -5.88 0.11
CA THR A 68 -2.98 -5.14 -0.14
C THR A 68 -2.44 -5.46 -1.53
N PHE A 69 -1.98 -4.43 -2.22
CA PHE A 69 -1.42 -4.54 -3.56
C PHE A 69 -0.07 -3.82 -3.59
N ILE A 70 0.90 -4.42 -4.25
CA ILE A 70 2.25 -3.87 -4.37
C ILE A 70 2.52 -3.63 -5.85
N ASP A 71 3.03 -2.45 -6.20
CA ASP A 71 3.37 -2.16 -7.58
C ASP A 71 4.37 -3.19 -8.11
N GLU A 72 4.12 -3.68 -9.30
CA GLU A 72 4.90 -4.78 -9.89
C GLU A 72 6.38 -4.45 -10.09
N THR A 73 6.74 -3.17 -10.15
CA THR A 73 8.15 -2.77 -10.24
C THR A 73 8.98 -3.26 -9.05
N ALA A 74 8.33 -3.59 -7.93
CA ALA A 74 9.02 -4.13 -6.75
C ALA A 74 9.82 -5.39 -7.07
N ILE A 75 9.34 -6.22 -7.98
CA ILE A 75 10.00 -7.48 -8.34
C ILE A 75 11.35 -7.28 -9.04
N LEU A 76 11.63 -6.06 -9.51
CA LEU A 76 12.90 -5.72 -10.15
C LEU A 76 14.05 -5.58 -9.16
N TYR A 77 13.76 -5.57 -7.86
CA TYR A 77 14.74 -5.32 -6.81
C TYR A 77 14.87 -6.54 -5.89
N ASP A 78 16.06 -6.76 -5.36
CA ASP A 78 16.29 -7.78 -4.35
C ASP A 78 15.65 -7.39 -3.02
N GLU A 79 15.69 -6.09 -2.70
CA GLU A 79 15.09 -5.52 -1.51
C GLU A 79 14.40 -4.20 -1.84
N ILE A 80 13.29 -3.93 -1.16
CA ILE A 80 12.62 -2.63 -1.20
C ILE A 80 12.50 -2.08 0.21
N GLY A 81 12.50 -0.76 0.33
CA GLY A 81 12.29 -0.09 1.62
C GLY A 81 10.82 0.24 1.80
N VAL A 82 10.27 -0.15 2.94
CA VAL A 82 8.94 0.27 3.37
C VAL A 82 9.03 0.87 4.76
N SER A 83 8.04 1.68 5.15
CA SER A 83 8.03 2.27 6.47
C SER A 83 8.06 1.21 7.56
N ALA A 84 8.84 1.47 8.60
CA ALA A 84 8.90 0.63 9.80
C ALA A 84 7.85 1.04 10.86
N GLY A 85 6.91 1.89 10.48
CA GLY A 85 5.84 2.34 11.38
C GLY A 85 6.04 3.72 11.99
N GLN A 86 7.14 4.38 11.66
CA GLN A 86 7.48 5.73 12.12
C GLN A 86 8.05 6.54 10.98
N ARG A 87 7.85 7.85 11.02
CA ARG A 87 8.47 8.77 10.06
C ARG A 87 10.00 8.63 10.11
N GLY A 88 10.62 8.51 8.94
CA GLY A 88 12.07 8.42 8.83
C GLY A 88 12.66 7.05 9.16
N ALA A 89 11.85 6.10 9.61
CA ALA A 89 12.30 4.74 9.87
C ALA A 89 11.80 3.81 8.76
N GLN A 90 12.74 3.08 8.15
CA GLN A 90 12.43 2.13 7.09
C GLN A 90 13.02 0.77 7.38
N VAL A 91 12.38 -0.25 6.85
CA VAL A 91 12.90 -1.62 6.86
C VAL A 91 13.09 -2.07 5.42
N LEU A 92 14.20 -2.74 5.16
CA LEU A 92 14.50 -3.31 3.84
C LEU A 92 14.05 -4.77 3.82
N LEU A 93 13.24 -5.12 2.84
CA LEU A 93 12.65 -6.45 2.73
C LEU A 93 12.68 -6.94 1.28
N ASN A 94 12.85 -8.25 1.12
CA ASN A 94 12.63 -8.87 -0.17
C ASN A 94 11.17 -8.71 -0.57
N PRO A 95 10.88 -8.26 -1.80
CA PRO A 95 9.49 -8.00 -2.22
C PRO A 95 8.59 -9.23 -2.18
N ASP A 96 9.09 -10.39 -2.58
CA ASP A 96 8.30 -11.62 -2.56
C ASP A 96 7.96 -12.03 -1.13
N ALA A 97 8.93 -11.93 -0.22
CA ALA A 97 8.71 -12.22 1.19
C ALA A 97 7.69 -11.28 1.81
N LEU A 98 7.77 -9.98 1.50
CA LEU A 98 6.79 -8.99 1.96
C LEU A 98 5.40 -9.31 1.42
N CYS A 99 5.30 -9.58 0.12
CA CYS A 99 4.06 -9.90 -0.55
C CYS A 99 3.36 -11.10 0.11
N GLU A 100 4.12 -12.15 0.37
CA GLU A 100 3.61 -13.35 1.04
C GLU A 100 3.17 -13.04 2.47
N TYR A 101 3.99 -12.30 3.21
CA TYR A 101 3.73 -12.01 4.61
C TYR A 101 2.43 -11.21 4.82
N VAL A 102 2.18 -10.21 3.97
CA VAL A 102 0.98 -9.38 4.08
C VAL A 102 -0.19 -9.90 3.23
N GLY A 103 0.00 -10.96 2.48
CA GLY A 103 -1.04 -11.51 1.61
C GLY A 103 -1.38 -10.60 0.44
N ALA A 104 -0.39 -9.94 -0.13
CA ALA A 104 -0.57 -8.98 -1.20
C ALA A 104 -0.55 -9.61 -2.59
N GLU A 105 -0.85 -8.79 -3.59
CA GLU A 105 -0.69 -9.13 -5.00
C GLU A 105 0.15 -8.05 -5.68
N PHE A 106 1.00 -8.47 -6.61
CA PHE A 106 1.73 -7.54 -7.47
C PHE A 106 0.85 -7.13 -8.64
N CYS A 107 0.77 -5.82 -8.88
CA CYS A 107 -0.06 -5.25 -9.95
C CYS A 107 0.60 -4.00 -10.52
N ASP A 108 0.20 -3.62 -11.72
CA ASP A 108 0.54 -2.31 -12.28
C ASP A 108 -0.35 -1.26 -11.61
N LEU A 109 0.24 -0.36 -10.83
CA LEU A 109 -0.50 0.60 -10.00
C LEU A 109 -0.17 2.07 -10.28
N THR A 110 0.90 2.37 -10.99
CA THR A 110 1.38 3.74 -11.13
C THR A 110 1.01 4.39 -12.46
N VAL A 111 0.92 5.70 -12.40
CA VAL A 111 0.69 6.51 -13.59
C VAL A 111 1.83 6.36 -14.59
#